data_418ad0b100cd0adda3f60454599e438c
#
_entry.id   418ad0b100cd0adda3f60454599e438c
#
_cell.length_a   1.000
_cell.length_b   1.000
_cell.length_c   1.000
_cell.angle_alpha   90.00
_cell.angle_beta   90.00
_cell.angle_gamma   90.00
#
_symmetry.space_group_name_H-M   'P 1'
#
loop_
_entity.id
_entity.type
_entity.pdbx_description
1 polymer ?
#
loop_
_entity_poly.entity_id
_entity_poly.type
_entity_poly.pdbx_seq_one_letter_code
_entity_poly.pdbx_strand_id
1 'polypeptide(L)'
;MKNINLKIADITQEDVCAVVNAANSSLLGGGGVDGAIHRAGGEQILSECKKLRTSLYPNGLPTGEAVATTAGEMRAKYVIHTVGPVYSSCKNRCEELLANCYINSLKTASELKCHSISFPAISTGIYGYPKYEAAQVAYKSVKSFLETDESMEINFVFSSKESYDIFADAIKEL
;
A
#
# COMPACT_ATOMS: atom_id res chain seq x y z
N MET A 1 4.56 -7.20 -17.14
CA MET A 1 3.75 -8.37 -16.83
C MET A 1 2.29 -8.08 -17.09
N LYS A 2 1.53 -9.07 -17.50
CA LYS A 2 0.14 -8.90 -17.94
C LYS A 2 -0.79 -8.30 -16.89
N ASN A 3 -0.59 -8.63 -15.62
CA ASN A 3 -1.48 -8.19 -14.53
C ASN A 3 -0.93 -7.01 -13.72
N ILE A 4 0.18 -6.44 -14.13
CA ILE A 4 0.79 -5.31 -13.43
C ILE A 4 0.71 -4.07 -14.31
N ASN A 5 0.11 -3.01 -13.78
CA ASN A 5 -0.06 -1.73 -14.47
C ASN A 5 0.61 -0.61 -13.68
N LEU A 6 1.22 0.32 -14.40
CA LEU A 6 1.76 1.55 -13.82
C LEU A 6 0.93 2.71 -14.33
N LYS A 7 0.51 3.62 -13.46
CA LYS A 7 -0.28 4.78 -13.89
C LYS A 7 -0.02 6.00 -13.03
N ILE A 8 -0.19 7.16 -13.63
CA ILE A 8 -0.18 8.45 -12.93
C ILE A 8 -1.65 8.80 -12.70
N ALA A 9 -2.08 8.84 -11.44
CA ALA A 9 -3.48 9.08 -11.10
C ALA A 9 -3.61 9.45 -9.62
N ASP A 10 -4.81 9.85 -9.23
CA ASP A 10 -5.19 10.04 -7.83
C ASP A 10 -5.67 8.69 -7.29
N ILE A 11 -4.92 8.10 -6.37
CA ILE A 11 -5.25 6.77 -5.83
C ILE A 11 -6.61 6.75 -5.12
N THR A 12 -7.06 7.89 -4.60
CA THR A 12 -8.37 7.98 -3.93
C THR A 12 -9.55 7.86 -4.89
N GLN A 13 -9.30 7.97 -6.19
CA GLN A 13 -10.33 7.85 -7.24
C GLN A 13 -10.32 6.50 -7.93
N GLU A 14 -9.46 5.59 -7.51
CA GLU A 14 -9.33 4.27 -8.14
C GLU A 14 -10.59 3.42 -7.94
N ASP A 15 -11.11 2.91 -9.05
CA ASP A 15 -12.28 2.00 -9.06
C ASP A 15 -11.77 0.56 -9.04
N VAL A 16 -11.32 0.14 -7.88
CA VAL A 16 -10.76 -1.20 -7.65
C VAL A 16 -11.37 -1.80 -6.39
N CYS A 17 -11.18 -3.07 -6.16
CA CYS A 17 -11.68 -3.71 -4.95
C CYS A 17 -10.97 -3.15 -3.71
N ALA A 18 -9.66 -3.03 -3.73
CA ALA A 18 -8.89 -2.55 -2.59
C ALA A 18 -7.90 -1.46 -3.00
N VAL A 19 -7.83 -0.40 -2.19
CA VAL A 19 -6.79 0.63 -2.25
C VAL A 19 -5.90 0.48 -1.03
N VAL A 20 -4.59 0.43 -1.24
CA VAL A 20 -3.63 0.33 -0.14
C VAL A 20 -3.28 1.73 0.37
N ASN A 21 -3.29 1.88 1.68
CA ASN A 21 -2.89 3.08 2.39
C ASN A 21 -1.51 2.88 3.02
N ALA A 22 -0.60 3.81 2.75
CA ALA A 22 0.68 3.89 3.46
C ALA A 22 0.44 4.58 4.81
N ALA A 23 0.00 3.80 5.78
CA ALA A 23 -0.38 4.28 7.11
C ALA A 23 0.82 4.41 8.03
N ASN A 24 0.62 5.13 9.13
CA ASN A 24 1.53 5.01 10.27
C ASN A 24 0.96 4.01 11.28
N SER A 25 1.74 3.62 12.28
CA SER A 25 1.35 2.58 13.24
C SER A 25 0.11 2.93 14.04
N SER A 26 -0.20 4.23 14.20
CA SER A 26 -1.38 4.66 14.95
C SER A 26 -2.69 4.32 14.25
N LEU A 27 -2.70 4.18 12.93
CA LEU A 27 -3.90 4.01 12.09
C LEU A 27 -4.89 5.19 12.17
N LEU A 28 -4.50 6.29 12.79
CA LEU A 28 -5.42 7.40 13.08
C LEU A 28 -5.28 8.57 12.09
N GLY A 29 -4.64 8.33 10.95
CA GLY A 29 -4.45 9.34 9.92
C GLY A 29 -3.11 10.03 10.02
N GLY A 30 -2.82 10.87 9.06
CA GLY A 30 -1.56 11.60 8.95
C GLY A 30 -1.55 12.46 7.69
N GLY A 31 -0.37 12.69 7.16
CA GLY A 31 -0.18 13.46 5.92
C GLY A 31 -0.08 12.56 4.69
N GLY A 32 0.27 13.16 3.56
CA GLY A 32 0.48 12.43 2.31
C GLY A 32 -0.71 11.62 1.87
N VAL A 33 -0.48 10.41 1.38
CA VAL A 33 -1.54 9.52 0.89
C VAL A 33 -2.49 9.11 2.01
N ASP A 34 -1.98 8.92 3.24
CA ASP A 34 -2.79 8.58 4.41
C ASP A 34 -3.86 9.66 4.66
N GLY A 35 -3.45 10.93 4.70
CA GLY A 35 -4.38 12.04 4.84
C GLY A 35 -5.38 12.13 3.70
N ALA A 36 -4.94 11.92 2.46
CA ALA A 36 -5.81 11.97 1.29
C ALA A 36 -6.88 10.87 1.34
N ILE A 37 -6.50 9.66 1.72
CA ILE A 37 -7.43 8.53 1.83
C ILE A 37 -8.46 8.78 2.94
N HIS A 38 -8.03 9.25 4.11
CA HIS A 38 -8.96 9.56 5.19
C HIS A 38 -9.94 10.68 4.80
N ARG A 39 -9.48 11.70 4.10
CA ARG A 39 -10.37 12.78 3.62
C ARG A 39 -11.38 12.28 2.58
N ALA A 40 -10.91 11.48 1.63
CA ALA A 40 -11.76 10.98 0.55
C ALA A 40 -12.79 9.95 1.03
N GLY A 41 -12.41 9.08 1.95
CA GLY A 41 -13.27 8.03 2.47
C GLY A 41 -14.21 8.48 3.58
N GLY A 42 -13.84 9.52 4.32
CA GLY A 42 -14.66 10.07 5.39
C GLY A 42 -14.50 9.34 6.72
N GLU A 43 -15.39 9.69 7.67
CA GLU A 43 -15.28 9.26 9.07
C GLU A 43 -15.38 7.75 9.29
N GLN A 44 -15.99 7.01 8.38
CA GLN A 44 -16.15 5.56 8.52
C GLN A 44 -14.80 4.85 8.59
N ILE A 45 -13.82 5.30 7.79
CA ILE A 45 -12.47 4.73 7.81
C ILE A 45 -11.85 4.93 9.18
N LEU A 46 -11.86 6.15 9.69
CA LEU A 46 -11.29 6.47 10.99
C LEU A 46 -11.99 5.71 12.11
N SER A 47 -13.31 5.59 12.05
CA SER A 47 -14.10 4.85 13.04
C SER A 47 -13.65 3.38 13.12
N GLU A 48 -13.47 2.73 11.97
CA GLU A 48 -13.00 1.33 11.95
C GLU A 48 -11.55 1.22 12.39
N CYS A 49 -10.70 2.18 12.04
CA CYS A 49 -9.31 2.21 12.52
C CYS A 49 -9.26 2.33 14.04
N LYS A 50 -10.09 3.16 14.64
CA LYS A 50 -10.17 3.29 16.11
C LYS A 50 -10.59 1.97 16.77
N LYS A 51 -11.53 1.25 16.17
CA LYS A 51 -11.94 -0.08 16.68
C LYS A 51 -10.78 -1.07 16.62
N LEU A 52 -10.02 -1.08 15.53
CA LEU A 52 -8.84 -1.93 15.38
C LEU A 52 -7.80 -1.62 16.44
N ARG A 53 -7.58 -0.33 16.75
CA ARG A 53 -6.63 0.11 17.78
C ARG A 53 -7.05 -0.33 19.17
N THR A 54 -8.33 -0.41 19.46
CA THR A 54 -8.80 -0.85 20.78
C THR A 54 -8.92 -2.37 20.92
N SER A 55 -9.09 -3.10 19.83
CA SER A 55 -9.31 -4.55 19.86
C SER A 55 -8.07 -5.37 19.50
N LEU A 56 -7.56 -5.23 18.25
CA LEU A 56 -6.49 -6.07 17.73
C LEU A 56 -5.10 -5.46 17.86
N TYR A 57 -5.00 -4.14 17.80
CA TYR A 57 -3.71 -3.45 17.75
C TYR A 57 -3.61 -2.32 18.79
N PRO A 58 -3.69 -2.66 20.10
CA PRO A 58 -3.66 -1.62 21.14
C PRO A 58 -2.35 -0.82 21.16
N ASN A 59 -1.26 -1.40 20.67
CA ASN A 59 0.05 -0.76 20.59
C ASN A 59 0.38 -0.25 19.17
N GLY A 60 -0.60 -0.30 18.27
CA GLY A 60 -0.43 0.10 16.88
C GLY A 60 -0.22 -1.07 15.92
N LEU A 61 -0.39 -0.80 14.63
CA LEU A 61 -0.13 -1.80 13.60
C LEU A 61 1.39 -1.91 13.39
N PRO A 62 1.97 -3.11 13.57
CA PRO A 62 3.41 -3.27 13.38
C PRO A 62 3.85 -3.03 11.94
N THR A 63 5.08 -2.54 11.77
CA THR A 63 5.69 -2.35 10.45
C THR A 63 5.69 -3.66 9.66
N GLY A 64 5.25 -3.58 8.40
CA GLY A 64 5.17 -4.73 7.51
C GLY A 64 3.85 -5.47 7.55
N GLU A 65 3.02 -5.22 8.55
CA GLU A 65 1.69 -5.85 8.62
C GLU A 65 0.64 -5.05 7.88
N ALA A 66 -0.49 -5.68 7.60
CA ALA A 66 -1.59 -5.06 6.88
C ALA A 66 -2.93 -5.42 7.51
N VAL A 67 -3.88 -4.49 7.47
CA VAL A 67 -5.23 -4.70 7.99
C VAL A 67 -6.24 -3.91 7.15
N ALA A 68 -7.40 -4.48 6.91
CA ALA A 68 -8.42 -3.87 6.07
C ALA A 68 -9.50 -3.14 6.88
N THR A 69 -10.01 -2.05 6.30
CA THR A 69 -11.23 -1.37 6.73
C THR A 69 -12.13 -1.15 5.52
N THR A 70 -13.34 -0.62 5.76
CA THR A 70 -14.15 -0.03 4.69
C THR A 70 -13.37 1.07 3.97
N ALA A 71 -13.72 1.32 2.70
CA ALA A 71 -13.22 2.48 1.97
C ALA A 71 -14.14 3.70 2.13
N GLY A 72 -15.23 3.59 2.89
CA GLY A 72 -16.15 4.69 3.13
C GLY A 72 -16.77 5.22 1.84
N GLU A 73 -16.57 6.51 1.58
CA GLU A 73 -17.15 7.18 0.41
C GLU A 73 -16.32 7.03 -0.88
N MET A 74 -15.14 6.39 -0.83
CA MET A 74 -14.36 6.14 -2.03
C MET A 74 -15.01 5.08 -2.92
N ARG A 75 -14.59 5.03 -4.19
CA ARG A 75 -15.09 4.04 -5.15
C ARG A 75 -14.63 2.62 -4.80
N ALA A 76 -13.45 2.49 -4.21
CA ALA A 76 -12.94 1.21 -3.75
C ALA A 76 -13.86 0.62 -2.68
N LYS A 77 -13.82 -0.70 -2.55
CA LYS A 77 -14.63 -1.40 -1.55
C LYS A 77 -13.92 -1.44 -0.19
N TYR A 78 -12.60 -1.59 -0.21
CA TYR A 78 -11.79 -1.68 1.00
C TYR A 78 -10.59 -0.77 0.92
N VAL A 79 -10.11 -0.32 2.10
CA VAL A 79 -8.76 0.21 2.27
C VAL A 79 -7.95 -0.82 3.04
N ILE A 80 -6.78 -1.15 2.53
CA ILE A 80 -5.82 -2.01 3.22
C ILE A 80 -4.72 -1.11 3.74
N HIS A 81 -4.62 -0.99 5.06
CA HIS A 81 -3.63 -0.16 5.73
C HIS A 81 -2.38 -1.00 5.98
N THR A 82 -1.23 -0.51 5.57
CA THR A 82 0.05 -1.15 5.85
C THR A 82 1.06 -0.09 6.28
N VAL A 83 1.96 -0.47 7.20
CA VAL A 83 2.94 0.45 7.77
C VAL A 83 4.31 0.13 7.18
N GLY A 84 4.78 1.02 6.30
CA GLY A 84 6.10 0.87 5.69
C GLY A 84 7.23 1.18 6.66
N PRO A 85 8.43 0.65 6.41
CA PRO A 85 9.59 0.97 7.23
C PRO A 85 10.04 2.42 7.04
N VAL A 86 10.52 3.02 8.13
CA VAL A 86 11.26 4.29 8.10
C VAL A 86 12.71 3.96 7.75
N TYR A 87 13.18 4.43 6.61
CA TYR A 87 14.47 4.00 6.05
C TYR A 87 15.64 4.25 6.99
N SER A 88 15.63 5.37 7.71
CA SER A 88 16.70 5.72 8.65
C SER A 88 16.77 4.82 9.89
N SER A 89 15.72 4.06 10.20
CA SER A 89 15.64 3.27 11.44
C SER A 89 15.37 1.79 11.25
N CYS A 90 15.19 1.31 10.02
CA CYS A 90 14.91 -0.11 9.78
C CYS A 90 16.16 -0.99 9.71
N LYS A 91 17.33 -0.39 9.74
CA LYS A 91 18.63 -1.07 9.76
C LYS A 91 18.79 -2.05 8.59
N ASN A 92 19.10 -3.32 8.88
CA ASN A 92 19.24 -4.35 7.85
C ASN A 92 17.95 -5.05 7.49
N ARG A 93 16.80 -4.55 7.97
CA ARG A 93 15.48 -5.14 7.72
C ARG A 93 14.62 -4.34 6.74
N CYS A 94 15.18 -3.29 6.15
CA CYS A 94 14.39 -2.37 5.30
C CYS A 94 13.73 -3.10 4.11
N GLU A 95 14.49 -3.91 3.40
CA GLU A 95 13.98 -4.65 2.25
C GLU A 95 12.92 -5.67 2.67
N GLU A 96 13.17 -6.44 3.71
CA GLU A 96 12.23 -7.43 4.24
C GLU A 96 10.91 -6.78 4.66
N LEU A 97 10.99 -5.69 5.42
CA LEU A 97 9.80 -5.02 5.93
C LEU A 97 8.98 -4.36 4.81
N LEU A 98 9.65 -3.78 3.83
CA LEU A 98 8.94 -3.22 2.67
C LEU A 98 8.28 -4.32 1.85
N ALA A 99 8.98 -5.42 1.59
CA ALA A 99 8.42 -6.56 0.89
C ALA A 99 7.18 -7.10 1.62
N ASN A 100 7.24 -7.18 2.96
CA ASN A 100 6.12 -7.63 3.77
C ASN A 100 4.88 -6.75 3.59
N CYS A 101 5.06 -5.44 3.45
CA CYS A 101 3.93 -4.53 3.19
C CYS A 101 3.17 -4.93 1.93
N TYR A 102 3.88 -5.20 0.85
CA TYR A 102 3.26 -5.59 -0.42
C TYR A 102 2.63 -6.98 -0.33
N ILE A 103 3.37 -7.94 0.18
CA ILE A 103 2.89 -9.33 0.29
C ILE A 103 1.69 -9.43 1.23
N ASN A 104 1.76 -8.83 2.41
CA ASN A 104 0.67 -8.90 3.38
C ASN A 104 -0.58 -8.16 2.89
N SER A 105 -0.40 -7.05 2.17
CA SER A 105 -1.53 -6.35 1.55
C SER A 105 -2.20 -7.22 0.49
N LEU A 106 -1.43 -7.92 -0.33
CA LEU A 106 -1.97 -8.83 -1.34
C LEU A 106 -2.68 -10.04 -0.71
N LYS A 107 -2.11 -10.61 0.34
CA LYS A 107 -2.75 -11.68 1.09
C LYS A 107 -4.08 -11.23 1.68
N THR A 108 -4.12 -10.04 2.27
CA THR A 108 -5.35 -9.47 2.82
C THR A 108 -6.40 -9.28 1.73
N ALA A 109 -6.02 -8.74 0.58
CA ALA A 109 -6.92 -8.57 -0.56
C ALA A 109 -7.47 -9.92 -1.04
N SER A 110 -6.61 -10.93 -1.14
CA SER A 110 -7.01 -12.28 -1.53
C SER A 110 -8.02 -12.90 -0.56
N GLU A 111 -7.78 -12.73 0.75
CA GLU A 111 -8.71 -13.19 1.78
C GLU A 111 -10.08 -12.50 1.68
N LEU A 112 -10.10 -11.24 1.26
CA LEU A 112 -11.33 -10.48 1.01
C LEU A 112 -11.98 -10.81 -0.34
N LYS A 113 -11.37 -11.72 -1.10
CA LYS A 113 -11.82 -12.12 -2.45
C LYS A 113 -11.78 -10.98 -3.46
N CYS A 114 -10.84 -10.07 -3.28
CA CYS A 114 -10.55 -9.02 -4.24
C CYS A 114 -9.78 -9.56 -5.44
N HIS A 115 -10.07 -9.04 -6.63
CA HIS A 115 -9.34 -9.35 -7.85
C HIS A 115 -8.64 -8.12 -8.44
N SER A 116 -8.69 -6.99 -7.74
CA SER A 116 -7.99 -5.76 -8.14
C SER A 116 -7.53 -5.00 -6.92
N ILE A 117 -6.33 -4.45 -7.00
CA ILE A 117 -5.70 -3.69 -5.91
C ILE A 117 -4.84 -2.58 -6.50
N SER A 118 -4.85 -1.42 -5.84
CA SER A 118 -4.00 -0.29 -6.23
C SER A 118 -3.08 0.08 -5.07
N PHE A 119 -1.79 0.21 -5.37
CA PHE A 119 -0.74 0.53 -4.41
C PHE A 119 -0.17 1.92 -4.62
N PRO A 120 0.10 2.67 -3.55
CA PRO A 120 1.01 3.81 -3.62
C PRO A 120 2.45 3.33 -3.55
N ALA A 121 3.41 4.24 -3.74
CA ALA A 121 4.83 3.93 -3.54
C ALA A 121 5.16 3.97 -2.04
N ILE A 122 4.98 2.86 -1.36
CA ILE A 122 5.12 2.74 0.10
C ILE A 122 6.53 3.14 0.57
N SER A 123 6.62 3.88 1.67
CA SER A 123 7.85 4.35 2.33
C SER A 123 8.69 5.37 1.57
N THR A 124 8.30 5.78 0.36
CA THR A 124 9.14 6.67 -0.47
C THR A 124 8.91 8.15 -0.24
N GLY A 125 7.91 8.51 0.55
CA GLY A 125 7.67 9.90 0.95
C GLY A 125 8.53 10.28 2.15
N ILE A 126 7.88 10.71 3.24
CA ILE A 126 8.57 11.16 4.45
C ILE A 126 9.43 10.08 5.11
N TYR A 127 9.10 8.79 4.90
CA TYR A 127 9.89 7.68 5.44
C TYR A 127 11.23 7.46 4.71
N GLY A 128 11.45 8.14 3.59
CA GLY A 128 12.76 8.30 2.98
C GLY A 128 13.36 7.08 2.31
N TYR A 129 12.60 6.04 2.02
CA TYR A 129 13.11 4.90 1.28
C TYR A 129 13.47 5.37 -0.14
N PRO A 130 14.70 5.09 -0.63
CA PRO A 130 15.07 5.50 -1.98
C PRO A 130 14.12 4.91 -3.02
N LYS A 131 13.60 5.75 -3.90
CA LYS A 131 12.54 5.38 -4.84
C LYS A 131 12.93 4.24 -5.77
N TYR A 132 14.17 4.24 -6.25
CA TYR A 132 14.67 3.22 -7.18
C TYR A 132 14.67 1.84 -6.52
N GLU A 133 15.28 1.72 -5.34
CA GLU A 133 15.38 0.47 -4.59
C GLU A 133 14.00 0.02 -4.11
N ALA A 134 13.17 0.94 -3.66
CA ALA A 134 11.80 0.64 -3.25
C ALA A 134 10.97 0.05 -4.40
N ALA A 135 11.15 0.58 -5.60
CA ALA A 135 10.48 0.07 -6.80
C ALA A 135 10.85 -1.38 -7.09
N GLN A 136 12.12 -1.71 -6.95
CA GLN A 136 12.59 -3.08 -7.17
C GLN A 136 11.99 -4.05 -6.15
N VAL A 137 11.95 -3.67 -4.88
CA VAL A 137 11.33 -4.48 -3.83
C VAL A 137 9.84 -4.68 -4.11
N ALA A 138 9.13 -3.61 -4.45
CA ALA A 138 7.70 -3.65 -4.75
C ALA A 138 7.39 -4.59 -5.92
N TYR A 139 8.11 -4.43 -7.02
CA TYR A 139 7.87 -5.22 -8.22
C TYR A 139 8.18 -6.70 -8.02
N LYS A 140 9.31 -7.02 -7.39
CA LYS A 140 9.68 -8.40 -7.06
C LYS A 140 8.64 -9.07 -6.16
N SER A 141 8.16 -8.35 -5.16
CA SER A 141 7.16 -8.85 -4.21
C SER A 141 5.84 -9.19 -4.92
N VAL A 142 5.39 -8.28 -5.78
CA VAL A 142 4.16 -8.46 -6.54
C VAL A 142 4.28 -9.59 -7.55
N LYS A 143 5.40 -9.69 -8.27
CA LYS A 143 5.64 -10.81 -9.19
C LYS A 143 5.62 -12.15 -8.46
N SER A 144 6.26 -12.23 -7.31
CA SER A 144 6.27 -13.44 -6.49
C SER A 144 4.85 -13.85 -6.08
N PHE A 145 4.04 -12.88 -5.66
CA PHE A 145 2.65 -13.16 -5.31
C PHE A 145 1.84 -13.68 -6.50
N LEU A 146 2.01 -13.09 -7.68
CA LEU A 146 1.29 -13.49 -8.89
C LEU A 146 1.60 -14.91 -9.32
N GLU A 147 2.73 -15.48 -8.92
CA GLU A 147 3.02 -16.90 -9.15
C GLU A 147 2.06 -17.82 -8.41
N THR A 148 1.47 -17.34 -7.29
CA THR A 148 0.51 -18.10 -6.48
C THR A 148 -0.94 -17.72 -6.75
N ASP A 149 -1.19 -16.50 -7.26
CA ASP A 149 -2.54 -16.00 -7.56
C ASP A 149 -2.52 -15.12 -8.81
N GLU A 150 -2.71 -15.75 -9.96
CA GLU A 150 -2.69 -15.08 -11.27
C GLU A 150 -3.92 -14.22 -11.55
N SER A 151 -4.95 -14.30 -10.69
CA SER A 151 -6.21 -13.58 -10.91
C SER A 151 -6.18 -12.12 -10.49
N MET A 152 -5.17 -11.72 -9.70
CA MET A 152 -5.10 -10.37 -9.14
C MET A 152 -4.59 -9.36 -10.16
N GLU A 153 -5.38 -8.31 -10.42
CA GLU A 153 -4.94 -7.14 -11.19
C GLU A 153 -4.32 -6.12 -10.23
N ILE A 154 -3.08 -5.75 -10.49
CA ILE A 154 -2.29 -4.93 -9.58
C ILE A 154 -1.89 -3.64 -10.29
N ASN A 155 -2.22 -2.51 -9.67
CA ASN A 155 -1.87 -1.19 -10.16
C ASN A 155 -0.88 -0.53 -9.20
N PHE A 156 0.21 0.01 -9.73
CA PHE A 156 1.05 0.95 -9.01
C PHE A 156 0.63 2.35 -9.45
N VAL A 157 0.20 3.17 -8.49
CA VAL A 157 -0.37 4.48 -8.76
C VAL A 157 0.54 5.57 -8.23
N PHE A 158 0.95 6.47 -9.12
CA PHE A 158 1.89 7.55 -8.81
C PHE A 158 1.19 8.89 -8.92
N SER A 159 1.50 9.81 -8.00
CA SER A 159 0.96 11.16 -8.03
C SER A 159 1.76 12.09 -8.95
N SER A 160 2.93 11.66 -9.42
CA SER A 160 3.79 12.48 -10.29
C SER A 160 4.44 11.65 -11.39
N LYS A 161 4.76 12.32 -12.49
CA LYS A 161 5.50 11.70 -13.59
C LYS A 161 6.92 11.30 -13.15
N GLU A 162 7.56 12.10 -12.29
CA GLU A 162 8.89 11.79 -11.78
C GLU A 162 8.92 10.44 -11.09
N SER A 163 8.01 10.20 -10.15
CA SER A 163 7.95 8.93 -9.42
C SER A 163 7.61 7.77 -10.35
N TYR A 164 6.71 7.98 -11.29
CA TYR A 164 6.38 6.99 -12.32
C TYR A 164 7.62 6.60 -13.13
N ASP A 165 8.37 7.58 -13.62
CA ASP A 165 9.55 7.33 -14.46
C ASP A 165 10.64 6.58 -13.69
N ILE A 166 10.88 6.94 -12.43
CA ILE A 166 11.86 6.24 -11.59
C ILE A 166 11.48 4.77 -11.42
N PHE A 167 10.21 4.51 -11.13
CA PHE A 167 9.71 3.13 -10.97
C PHE A 167 9.84 2.35 -12.27
N ALA A 168 9.41 2.93 -13.39
CA ALA A 168 9.50 2.28 -14.70
C ALA A 168 10.94 1.93 -15.06
N ASP A 169 11.88 2.84 -14.79
CA ASP A 169 13.30 2.59 -15.05
C ASP A 169 13.87 1.50 -14.14
N ALA A 170 13.49 1.51 -12.86
CA ALA A 170 13.99 0.54 -11.90
C ALA A 170 13.60 -0.89 -12.25
N ILE A 171 12.40 -1.10 -12.77
CA ILE A 171 11.91 -2.44 -13.08
C ILE A 171 12.41 -2.98 -14.43
N LYS A 172 12.99 -2.12 -15.29
CA LYS A 172 13.59 -2.59 -16.55
C LYS A 172 14.79 -3.51 -16.31
N GLU A 173 15.40 -3.42 -15.15
CA GLU A 173 16.56 -4.23 -14.78
C GLU A 173 16.21 -5.58 -14.17
N LEU A 174 14.92 -5.88 -14.04
CA LEU A 174 14.44 -7.11 -13.37
C LEU A 174 13.94 -8.19 -14.37
#